data_3f6670647d9b5329e4e65a8dee73eeab
#
_entry.id   3f6670647d9b5329e4e65a8dee73eeab
#
_cell.length_a   1.000
_cell.length_b   1.000
_cell.length_c   1.000
_cell.angle_alpha   90.00
_cell.angle_beta   90.00
_cell.angle_gamma   90.00
#
_symmetry.space_group_name_H-M   'P 1'
#
loop_
_entity.id
_entity.type
_entity.pdbx_description
1 polymer ?
#
loop_
_entity_poly.entity_id
_entity_poly.type
_entity_poly.pdbx_seq_one_letter_code
_entity_poly.pdbx_strand_id
1 'polypeptide(L)'
;YLTDIQEQAQRMAARTARMFKGDPTLTAFEFDLKEVMRASGLKVRIFEKPDREWAKFVMSNRDINTVQPCHDYDIVIGPVADDTIARLLRLYIENFISEEQLLRELTFSKVTSQYFFHSETALKMLKRL
;
A
#
# COMPACT_ATOMS: atom_id res chain seq x y z
N TYR A 1 -0.83 3.31 -6.95
CA TYR A 1 -1.57 3.33 -5.68
C TYR A 1 -2.99 3.79 -5.92
N LEU A 2 -3.94 3.03 -5.41
CA LEU A 2 -5.35 3.37 -5.45
C LEU A 2 -5.91 3.33 -4.02
N THR A 3 -6.91 4.17 -3.77
CA THR A 3 -7.64 4.15 -2.50
C THR A 3 -9.15 4.19 -2.80
N ASP A 4 -9.92 3.58 -1.92
CA ASP A 4 -11.38 3.66 -1.96
C ASP A 4 -11.93 4.83 -1.13
N ILE A 5 -11.03 5.63 -0.54
CA ILE A 5 -11.39 6.80 0.25
C ILE A 5 -11.15 8.06 -0.57
N GLN A 6 -12.21 8.65 -1.09
CA GLN A 6 -12.13 9.83 -1.96
C GLN A 6 -11.39 11.00 -1.30
N GLU A 7 -11.67 11.27 -0.03
CA GLU A 7 -11.01 12.34 0.71
C GLU A 7 -9.50 12.16 0.80
N GLN A 8 -9.04 10.93 0.96
CA GLN A 8 -7.61 10.60 0.98
C GLN A 8 -6.97 10.89 -0.38
N ALA A 9 -7.63 10.51 -1.46
CA ALA A 9 -7.17 10.80 -2.81
C ALA A 9 -7.09 12.30 -3.07
N GLN A 10 -8.10 13.06 -2.63
CA GLN A 10 -8.13 14.51 -2.77
C GLN A 10 -6.97 15.19 -2.03
N ARG A 11 -6.70 14.76 -0.80
CA ARG A 11 -5.57 15.30 -0.01
C ARG A 11 -4.23 15.00 -0.67
N MET A 12 -4.07 13.81 -1.22
CA MET A 12 -2.84 13.44 -1.91
C MET A 12 -2.66 14.23 -3.20
N ALA A 13 -3.74 14.43 -3.96
CA ALA A 13 -3.71 15.24 -5.19
C ALA A 13 -3.32 16.69 -4.88
N ALA A 14 -3.91 17.28 -3.84
CA ALA A 14 -3.59 18.65 -3.42
C ALA A 14 -2.13 18.77 -2.98
N ARG A 15 -1.62 17.81 -2.20
CA ARG A 15 -0.24 17.76 -1.76
C ARG A 15 0.72 17.68 -2.95
N THR A 16 0.45 16.78 -3.87
CA THR A 16 1.28 16.58 -5.05
C THR A 16 1.30 17.83 -5.93
N ALA A 17 0.15 18.46 -6.13
CA ALA A 17 0.04 19.70 -6.90
C ALA A 17 0.86 20.84 -6.29
N ARG A 18 0.86 20.96 -4.95
CA ARG A 18 1.68 21.97 -4.27
C ARG A 18 3.18 21.71 -4.42
N MET A 19 3.59 20.45 -4.31
CA MET A 19 5.00 20.06 -4.42
C MET A 19 5.57 20.26 -5.82
N PHE A 20 4.77 20.00 -6.83
CA PHE A 20 5.21 20.00 -8.24
C PHE A 20 4.60 21.11 -9.08
N LYS A 21 3.93 22.08 -8.45
CA LYS A 21 3.33 23.26 -9.10
C LYS A 21 2.37 22.90 -10.24
N GLY A 22 1.47 21.94 -9.95
CA GLY A 22 0.46 21.51 -10.91
C GLY A 22 -0.95 21.73 -10.40
N ASP A 23 -1.92 21.29 -11.17
CA ASP A 23 -3.33 21.29 -10.76
C ASP A 23 -3.69 19.93 -10.13
N PRO A 24 -4.39 19.90 -9.00
CA PRO A 24 -4.81 18.65 -8.39
C PRO A 24 -5.79 17.93 -9.29
N THR A 25 -5.46 16.69 -9.65
CA THR A 25 -6.27 15.88 -10.56
C THR A 25 -6.55 14.52 -9.93
N LEU A 26 -7.81 14.10 -10.00
CA LEU A 26 -8.25 12.77 -9.57
C LEU A 26 -8.67 11.96 -10.77
N THR A 27 -8.28 10.69 -10.77
CA THR A 27 -8.75 9.73 -11.76
C THR A 27 -9.44 8.60 -11.01
N ALA A 28 -10.66 8.28 -11.42
CA ALA A 28 -11.44 7.22 -10.81
C ALA A 28 -11.44 5.96 -11.68
N PHE A 29 -11.34 4.80 -11.04
CA PHE A 29 -11.39 3.51 -11.70
C PHE A 29 -12.40 2.62 -11.01
N GLU A 30 -12.93 1.68 -11.77
CA GLU A 30 -13.80 0.63 -11.27
C GLU A 30 -13.17 -0.72 -11.51
N PHE A 31 -13.30 -1.63 -10.55
CA PHE A 31 -12.95 -3.04 -10.73
C PHE A 31 -13.78 -3.91 -9.81
N ASP A 32 -14.02 -5.15 -10.22
CA ASP A 32 -14.69 -6.14 -9.40
C ASP A 32 -13.64 -7.04 -8.74
N LEU A 33 -13.50 -6.93 -7.43
CA LEU A 33 -12.51 -7.70 -6.69
C LEU A 33 -12.75 -9.20 -6.82
N LYS A 34 -14.02 -9.64 -6.83
CA LYS A 34 -14.35 -11.05 -6.99
C LYS A 34 -13.91 -11.58 -8.35
N GLU A 35 -14.14 -10.80 -9.39
CA GLU A 35 -13.71 -11.16 -10.75
C GLU A 35 -12.19 -11.20 -10.84
N VAL A 36 -11.51 -10.22 -10.26
CA VAL A 36 -10.05 -10.15 -10.21
C VAL A 36 -9.49 -11.39 -9.52
N MET A 37 -10.06 -11.79 -8.38
CA MET A 37 -9.61 -12.98 -7.65
C MET A 37 -9.90 -14.29 -8.37
N ARG A 38 -10.90 -14.33 -9.25
CA ARG A 38 -11.22 -15.50 -10.07
C ARG A 38 -10.37 -15.60 -11.33
N ALA A 39 -9.77 -14.49 -11.77
CA ALA A 39 -8.98 -14.49 -12.99
C ALA A 39 -7.77 -15.42 -12.80
N SER A 40 -7.67 -16.40 -13.71
CA SER A 40 -6.58 -17.37 -13.65
C SER A 40 -5.24 -16.68 -13.92
N GLY A 41 -4.23 -17.04 -13.14
CA GLY A 41 -2.88 -16.51 -13.26
C GLY A 41 -2.60 -15.24 -12.50
N LEU A 42 -3.61 -14.57 -11.93
CA LEU A 42 -3.39 -13.41 -11.10
C LEU A 42 -3.11 -13.81 -9.64
N LYS A 43 -2.04 -13.28 -9.09
CA LYS A 43 -1.65 -13.51 -7.70
C LYS A 43 -2.04 -12.28 -6.87
N VAL A 44 -2.98 -12.47 -5.94
CA VAL A 44 -3.51 -11.41 -5.08
C VAL A 44 -3.13 -11.69 -3.64
N ARG A 45 -2.53 -10.69 -2.97
CA ARG A 45 -2.24 -10.76 -1.54
C ARG A 45 -3.07 -9.70 -0.82
N ILE A 46 -3.80 -10.12 0.21
CA ILE A 46 -4.62 -9.23 1.04
C ILE A 46 -4.09 -9.28 2.47
N PHE A 47 -3.74 -8.12 3.00
CA PHE A 47 -3.41 -7.93 4.41
C PHE A 47 -4.59 -7.22 5.09
N GLU A 48 -5.29 -7.91 5.96
CA GLU A 48 -6.49 -7.35 6.62
C GLU A 48 -6.14 -6.34 7.71
N LYS A 49 -4.95 -6.48 8.31
CA LYS A 49 -4.49 -5.64 9.43
C LYS A 49 -2.98 -5.47 9.38
N PRO A 50 -2.44 -4.41 10.05
CA PRO A 50 -1.00 -4.18 10.13
C PRO A 50 -0.37 -5.10 11.17
N ASP A 51 -0.23 -6.37 10.83
CA ASP A 51 0.38 -7.39 11.68
C ASP A 51 1.87 -7.61 11.33
N ARG A 52 2.46 -8.67 11.93
CA ARG A 52 3.86 -9.03 11.68
C ARG A 52 4.13 -9.32 10.20
N GLU A 53 3.26 -10.05 9.54
CA GLU A 53 3.43 -10.42 8.12
C GLU A 53 3.42 -9.19 7.23
N TRP A 54 2.47 -8.29 7.48
CA TRP A 54 2.39 -7.01 6.76
C TRP A 54 3.64 -6.16 6.99
N ALA A 55 4.09 -6.06 8.23
CA ALA A 55 5.29 -5.29 8.56
C ALA A 55 6.53 -5.84 7.84
N LYS A 56 6.71 -7.15 7.84
CA LYS A 56 7.80 -7.79 7.11
C LYS A 56 7.72 -7.54 5.61
N PHE A 57 6.52 -7.61 5.05
CA PHE A 57 6.29 -7.35 3.64
C PHE A 57 6.68 -5.92 3.27
N VAL A 58 6.22 -4.94 4.04
CA VAL A 58 6.53 -3.52 3.80
C VAL A 58 8.03 -3.26 3.92
N MET A 59 8.67 -3.78 4.96
CA MET A 59 10.11 -3.60 5.17
C MET A 59 10.92 -4.20 4.02
N SER A 60 10.58 -5.40 3.57
CA SER A 60 11.26 -6.06 2.46
C SER A 60 11.16 -5.26 1.16
N ASN A 61 10.01 -4.65 0.91
CA ASN A 61 9.79 -3.85 -0.31
C ASN A 61 10.42 -2.45 -0.24
N ARG A 62 10.80 -1.99 0.94
CA ARG A 62 11.47 -0.69 1.14
C ARG A 62 12.97 -0.81 1.31
N ASP A 63 13.52 -2.01 1.30
CA ASP A 63 14.96 -2.21 1.39
C ASP A 63 15.65 -1.72 0.12
N ILE A 64 16.43 -0.66 0.25
CA ILE A 64 17.16 -0.05 -0.87
C ILE A 64 18.23 -0.95 -1.46
N ASN A 65 18.66 -1.98 -0.73
CA ASN A 65 19.65 -2.94 -1.20
C ASN A 65 19.03 -4.07 -2.03
N THR A 66 17.71 -4.12 -2.10
CA THR A 66 17.00 -5.12 -2.88
C THR A 66 16.92 -4.65 -4.33
N VAL A 67 17.61 -5.36 -5.23
CA VAL A 67 17.69 -5.02 -6.65
C VAL A 67 16.50 -5.57 -7.42
N GLN A 68 15.83 -6.60 -6.91
CA GLN A 68 14.70 -7.26 -7.56
C GLN A 68 13.42 -7.09 -6.75
N PRO A 69 12.23 -7.17 -7.40
CA PRO A 69 10.97 -7.16 -6.67
C PRO A 69 10.96 -8.23 -5.57
N CYS A 70 10.57 -7.85 -4.36
CA CYS A 70 10.51 -8.76 -3.20
C CYS A 70 9.31 -9.70 -3.25
N HIS A 71 8.42 -9.54 -4.23
CA HIS A 71 7.23 -10.36 -4.38
C HIS A 71 6.85 -10.45 -5.87
N ASP A 72 6.05 -11.46 -6.17
CA ASP A 72 5.51 -11.71 -7.50
C ASP A 72 3.98 -11.51 -7.57
N TYR A 73 3.40 -10.83 -6.58
CA TYR A 73 1.97 -10.54 -6.57
C TYR A 73 1.61 -9.53 -7.65
N ASP A 74 0.49 -9.78 -8.33
CA ASP A 74 -0.07 -8.85 -9.31
C ASP A 74 -0.79 -7.71 -8.60
N ILE A 75 -1.49 -8.01 -7.52
CA ILE A 75 -2.26 -7.05 -6.73
C ILE A 75 -1.96 -7.27 -5.25
N VAL A 76 -1.71 -6.20 -4.54
CA VAL A 76 -1.57 -6.21 -3.09
C VAL A 76 -2.57 -5.22 -2.49
N ILE A 77 -3.36 -5.69 -1.55
CA ILE A 77 -4.35 -4.87 -0.83
C ILE A 77 -3.98 -4.92 0.64
N GLY A 78 -3.87 -3.79 1.28
CA GLY A 78 -3.53 -3.76 2.69
C GLY A 78 -3.46 -2.38 3.29
N PRO A 79 -3.08 -2.30 4.56
CA PRO A 79 -2.94 -1.01 5.25
C PRO A 79 -1.90 -0.11 4.59
N VAL A 80 -2.15 1.20 4.65
CA VAL A 80 -1.19 2.21 4.17
C VAL A 80 -0.13 2.43 5.23
N ALA A 81 1.13 2.32 4.83
CA ALA A 81 2.25 2.70 5.69
C ALA A 81 2.52 4.20 5.50
N ASP A 82 1.83 5.03 6.28
CA ASP A 82 2.04 6.48 6.28
C ASP A 82 3.38 6.86 6.93
N ASP A 83 3.66 8.15 7.05
CA ASP A 83 4.91 8.64 7.61
C ASP A 83 5.14 8.18 9.06
N THR A 84 4.07 8.12 9.86
CA THR A 84 4.14 7.66 11.25
C THR A 84 4.53 6.19 11.32
N ILE A 85 3.87 5.36 10.52
CA ILE A 85 4.16 3.93 10.45
C ILE A 85 5.54 3.67 9.87
N ALA A 86 5.93 4.42 8.83
CA ALA A 86 7.28 4.33 8.26
C ALA A 86 8.35 4.61 9.32
N ARG A 87 8.11 5.61 10.19
CA ARG A 87 9.00 5.93 11.30
C ARG A 87 9.09 4.77 12.31
N LEU A 88 7.96 4.17 12.68
CA LEU A 88 7.93 3.02 13.58
C LEU A 88 8.71 1.84 13.03
N LEU A 89 8.54 1.54 11.74
CA LEU A 89 9.27 0.47 11.08
C LEU A 89 10.76 0.73 11.07
N ARG A 90 11.17 1.98 10.85
CA ARG A 90 12.58 2.38 10.89
C ARG A 90 13.18 2.20 12.28
N LEU A 91 12.47 2.62 13.33
CA LEU A 91 12.91 2.45 14.70
C LEU A 91 13.10 0.97 15.04
N TYR A 92 12.23 0.12 14.54
CA TYR A 92 12.36 -1.32 14.72
C TYR A 92 13.61 -1.88 13.98
N ILE A 93 13.82 -1.48 12.73
CA ILE A 93 14.97 -1.93 11.95
C ILE A 93 16.29 -1.51 12.61
N GLU A 94 16.33 -0.31 13.18
CA GLU A 94 17.52 0.22 13.87
C GLU A 94 17.65 -0.25 15.32
N ASN A 95 16.79 -1.17 15.75
CA ASN A 95 16.78 -1.76 17.09
C ASN A 95 16.48 -0.78 18.24
N PHE A 96 15.82 0.34 17.96
CA PHE A 96 15.38 1.28 18.99
C PHE A 96 14.12 0.81 19.72
N ILE A 97 13.30 0.00 19.06
CA ILE A 97 12.11 -0.60 19.65
C ILE A 97 12.09 -2.10 19.36
N SER A 98 11.45 -2.87 20.25
CA SER A 98 11.29 -4.31 20.08
C SER A 98 10.14 -4.60 19.10
N GLU A 99 10.09 -5.83 18.59
CA GLU A 99 8.97 -6.29 17.76
C GLU A 99 7.64 -6.17 18.50
N GLU A 100 7.63 -6.51 19.78
CA GLU A 100 6.44 -6.39 20.62
C GLU A 100 5.94 -4.95 20.70
N GLN A 101 6.84 -3.99 20.89
CA GLN A 101 6.50 -2.58 20.91
C GLN A 101 5.97 -2.12 19.55
N LEU A 102 6.61 -2.55 18.47
CA LEU A 102 6.17 -2.23 17.10
C LEU A 102 4.74 -2.70 16.87
N LEU A 103 4.44 -3.96 17.19
CA LEU A 103 3.11 -4.53 16.97
C LEU A 103 2.06 -3.85 17.84
N ARG A 104 2.42 -3.45 19.06
CA ARG A 104 1.52 -2.71 19.93
C ARG A 104 1.15 -1.35 19.34
N GLU A 105 2.13 -0.60 18.88
CA GLU A 105 1.90 0.70 18.24
C GLU A 105 1.10 0.58 16.95
N LEU A 106 1.36 -0.42 16.14
CA LEU A 106 0.60 -0.68 14.92
C LEU A 106 -0.87 -1.00 15.22
N THR A 107 -1.15 -1.69 16.33
CA THR A 107 -2.52 -2.01 16.73
C THR A 107 -3.35 -0.77 17.05
N PHE A 108 -2.72 0.28 17.60
CA PHE A 108 -3.39 1.53 17.94
C PHE A 108 -3.41 2.53 16.77
N SER A 109 -2.70 2.27 15.70
CA SER A 109 -2.66 3.17 14.56
C SER A 109 -3.94 3.07 13.73
N LYS A 110 -4.49 4.23 13.33
CA LYS A 110 -5.57 4.27 12.37
C LYS A 110 -4.96 4.06 10.97
N VAL A 111 -5.22 2.90 10.39
CA VAL A 111 -4.73 2.58 9.06
C VAL A 111 -5.91 2.48 8.09
N THR A 112 -5.70 2.96 6.87
CA THR A 112 -6.65 2.84 5.78
C THR A 112 -6.12 1.83 4.77
N SER A 113 -7.01 1.21 3.99
CA SER A 113 -6.61 0.24 2.99
C SER A 113 -6.15 0.92 1.71
N GLN A 114 -5.18 0.32 1.07
CA GLN A 114 -4.61 0.78 -0.18
C GLN A 114 -4.53 -0.39 -1.16
N TYR A 115 -4.69 -0.09 -2.44
CA TYR A 115 -4.71 -1.09 -3.51
C TYR A 115 -3.53 -0.84 -4.45
N PHE A 116 -2.69 -1.86 -4.62
CA PHE A 116 -1.54 -1.83 -5.52
C PHE A 116 -1.76 -2.77 -6.68
N PHE A 117 -1.73 -2.25 -7.89
CA PHE A 117 -1.75 -3.03 -9.13
C PHE A 117 -0.36 -3.01 -9.72
N HIS A 118 0.38 -4.10 -9.57
CA HIS A 118 1.80 -4.16 -9.89
C HIS A 118 2.10 -4.66 -11.29
N SER A 119 1.20 -5.40 -11.92
CA SER A 119 1.43 -5.96 -13.24
C SER A 119 0.54 -5.31 -14.29
N GLU A 120 0.96 -5.40 -15.55
CA GLU A 120 0.14 -4.94 -16.67
C GLU A 120 -1.17 -5.71 -16.76
N THR A 121 -1.12 -7.02 -16.47
CA THR A 121 -2.32 -7.87 -16.46
C THR A 121 -3.31 -7.37 -15.42
N ALA A 122 -2.84 -7.02 -14.22
CA ALA A 122 -3.67 -6.47 -13.17
C ALA A 122 -4.25 -5.09 -13.57
N LEU A 123 -3.43 -4.23 -14.17
CA LEU A 123 -3.87 -2.90 -14.59
C LEU A 123 -5.00 -2.96 -15.64
N LYS A 124 -5.01 -3.99 -16.48
CA LYS A 124 -6.07 -4.19 -17.47
C LYS A 124 -7.43 -4.52 -16.85
N MET A 125 -7.45 -4.94 -15.59
CA MET A 125 -8.69 -5.20 -14.86
C MET A 125 -9.36 -3.91 -14.38
N LEU A 126 -8.66 -2.78 -14.42
CA LEU A 126 -9.20 -1.48 -14.05
C LEU A 126 -9.96 -0.86 -15.20
N LYS A 127 -11.17 -0.40 -14.92
CA LYS A 127 -11.97 0.34 -15.89
C LYS A 127 -12.01 1.80 -15.46
N ARG A 128 -11.51 2.70 -16.32
CA ARG A 128 -11.55 4.12 -16.03
C ARG A 128 -12.98 4.65 -16.16
N LEU A 129 -13.42 5.38 -15.16
CA LEU A 129 -14.73 6.03 -15.16
C LEU A 129 -14.69 7.40 -15.82
#